data_e46d64227f963d28f17e985d78a03ff5
#
_entry.id   e46d64227f963d28f17e985d78a03ff5
#
_cell.length_a   1.000
_cell.length_b   1.000
_cell.length_c   1.000
_cell.angle_alpha   90.00
_cell.angle_beta   90.00
_cell.angle_gamma   90.00
#
_symmetry.space_group_name_H-M   'P 1'
#
loop_
_entity.id
_entity.type
_entity.pdbx_description
1 polymer ?
#
loop_
_entity_poly.entity_id
_entity_poly.type
_entity_poly.pdbx_seq_one_letter_code
_entity_poly.pdbx_strand_id
1 'polypeptide(L)'
;MTCIIVDDEPNAIDVLKRYAVQTPFLELLEAFRNPIKAIAFIQDSPVDLVFLDINMPNLSGIQFIKTLEKKPLIILTTAYSEYAVESYELNVTDY
;
A
#
# COMPACT_ATOMS: atom_id res chain seq x y z
N MET A 1 10.13 10.74 3.74
CA MET A 1 9.35 9.53 4.00
C MET A 1 9.34 8.66 2.75
N THR A 2 9.85 7.44 2.86
CA THR A 2 9.87 6.51 1.73
C THR A 2 8.51 5.83 1.58
N CYS A 3 8.09 5.57 0.35
CA CYS A 3 6.80 4.93 0.10
C CYS A 3 6.88 3.96 -1.08
N ILE A 4 5.95 3.02 -1.10
CA ILE A 4 5.69 2.15 -2.25
C ILE A 4 4.21 2.15 -2.55
N ILE A 5 3.87 1.69 -3.76
CA ILE A 5 2.49 1.54 -4.21
C ILE A 5 2.26 0.06 -4.50
N VAL A 6 1.16 -0.50 -3.99
CA VAL A 6 0.77 -1.89 -4.24
C VAL A 6 -0.66 -1.90 -4.76
N ASP A 7 -0.83 -2.15 -6.05
CA ASP A 7 -2.13 -2.11 -6.71
C ASP A 7 -2.04 -2.94 -8.00
N ASP A 8 -3.02 -3.77 -8.29
CA ASP A 8 -3.03 -4.57 -9.51
C ASP A 8 -3.51 -3.81 -10.74
N GLU A 9 -4.06 -2.60 -10.56
CA GLU A 9 -4.60 -1.78 -11.64
C GLU A 9 -3.58 -0.73 -12.10
N PRO A 10 -3.06 -0.81 -13.34
CA PRO A 10 -2.02 0.13 -13.82
C PRO A 10 -2.45 1.59 -13.79
N ASN A 11 -3.72 1.88 -14.07
CA ASN A 11 -4.21 3.26 -14.07
C ASN A 11 -4.18 3.86 -12.66
N ALA A 12 -4.52 3.05 -11.65
CA ALA A 12 -4.45 3.49 -10.25
C ALA A 12 -3.00 3.76 -9.84
N ILE A 13 -2.08 2.91 -10.27
CA ILE A 13 -0.64 3.13 -10.02
C ILE A 13 -0.19 4.45 -10.62
N ASP A 14 -0.58 4.76 -11.85
CA ASP A 14 -0.18 6.01 -12.51
C ASP A 14 -0.69 7.23 -11.76
N VAL A 15 -1.93 7.19 -11.27
CA VAL A 15 -2.50 8.28 -10.49
C VAL A 15 -1.71 8.48 -9.19
N LEU A 16 -1.42 7.40 -8.48
CA LEU A 16 -0.69 7.45 -7.22
C LEU A 16 0.77 7.90 -7.42
N LYS A 17 1.41 7.48 -8.52
CA LYS A 17 2.75 7.97 -8.85
C LYS A 17 2.79 9.48 -9.03
N ARG A 18 1.81 10.03 -9.75
CA ARG A 18 1.73 11.48 -9.94
C ARG A 18 1.50 12.20 -8.62
N TYR A 19 0.66 11.64 -7.77
CA TYR A 19 0.40 12.18 -6.44
C TYR A 19 1.67 12.21 -5.60
N ALA A 20 2.41 11.10 -5.57
CA ALA A 20 3.64 10.99 -4.79
C ALA A 20 4.71 11.98 -5.27
N VAL A 21 4.86 12.14 -6.58
CA VAL A 21 5.82 13.08 -7.16
C VAL A 21 5.50 14.52 -6.76
N GLN A 22 4.22 14.86 -6.63
CA GLN A 22 3.79 16.20 -6.26
C GLN A 22 3.84 16.46 -4.75
N THR A 23 4.16 15.45 -3.95
CA THR A 23 4.18 15.55 -2.49
C THR A 23 5.64 15.56 -2.02
N PRO A 24 6.18 16.75 -1.61
CA PRO A 24 7.62 16.90 -1.39
C PRO A 24 8.22 15.98 -0.32
N PHE A 25 7.45 15.57 0.68
CA PHE A 25 7.97 14.72 1.75
C PHE A 25 7.92 13.22 1.41
N LEU A 26 7.40 12.84 0.23
CA LEU A 26 7.35 11.46 -0.20
C LEU A 26 8.45 11.15 -1.20
N GLU A 27 9.11 10.01 -0.99
CA GLU A 27 10.06 9.45 -1.95
C GLU A 27 9.54 8.09 -2.39
N LEU A 28 9.05 8.00 -3.62
CA LEU A 28 8.55 6.75 -4.17
C LEU A 28 9.70 5.84 -4.54
N LEU A 29 9.78 4.68 -3.89
CA LEU A 29 10.84 3.69 -4.14
C LEU A 29 10.48 2.75 -5.28
N GLU A 30 9.24 2.25 -5.28
CA GLU A 30 8.82 1.24 -6.25
C GLU A 30 7.29 1.15 -6.27
N ALA A 31 6.76 0.62 -7.38
CA ALA A 31 5.34 0.29 -7.49
C ALA A 31 5.20 -1.18 -7.88
N PHE A 32 4.26 -1.87 -7.25
CA PHE A 32 4.07 -3.30 -7.42
C PHE A 32 2.65 -3.61 -7.86
N ARG A 33 2.50 -4.46 -8.85
CA ARG A 33 1.20 -5.02 -9.24
C ARG A 33 0.94 -6.37 -8.56
N ASN A 34 1.97 -6.95 -7.94
CA ASN A 34 1.88 -8.23 -7.23
C ASN A 34 2.21 -8.00 -5.76
N PRO A 35 1.27 -8.28 -4.85
CA PRO A 35 1.48 -8.04 -3.41
C PRO A 35 2.59 -8.90 -2.81
N ILE A 36 2.82 -10.08 -3.34
CA ILE A 36 3.87 -10.98 -2.83
C ILE A 36 5.25 -10.37 -3.06
N LYS A 37 5.46 -9.75 -4.23
CA LYS A 37 6.71 -9.05 -4.53
C LYS A 37 6.89 -7.84 -3.63
N ALA A 38 5.82 -7.14 -3.30
CA ALA A 38 5.86 -6.01 -2.38
C ALA A 38 6.26 -6.44 -0.97
N ILE A 39 5.73 -7.57 -0.49
CA ILE A 39 6.09 -8.11 0.82
C ILE A 39 7.60 -8.41 0.86
N ALA A 40 8.13 -9.06 -0.16
CA ALA A 40 9.56 -9.36 -0.23
C ALA A 40 10.39 -8.08 -0.21
N PHE A 41 9.96 -7.05 -0.93
CA PHE A 41 10.65 -5.76 -0.95
C PHE A 41 10.68 -5.12 0.44
N ILE A 42 9.56 -5.13 1.16
CA ILE A 42 9.46 -4.53 2.50
C ILE A 42 10.36 -5.27 3.50
N GLN A 43 10.49 -6.59 3.36
CA GLN A 43 11.36 -7.39 4.23
C GLN A 43 12.82 -7.04 4.05
N ASP A 44 13.23 -6.67 2.85
CA ASP A 44 14.63 -6.37 2.52
C ASP A 44 14.98 -4.89 2.63
N SER A 45 14.00 -4.01 2.54
CA SER A 45 14.23 -2.56 2.49
C SER A 45 13.26 -1.82 3.41
N PRO A 46 13.74 -0.83 4.18
CA PRO A 46 12.84 -0.05 5.02
C PRO A 46 11.87 0.77 4.16
N VAL A 47 10.58 0.69 4.49
CA VAL A 47 9.53 1.46 3.84
C VAL A 47 8.69 2.12 4.93
N ASP A 48 8.49 3.43 4.81
CA ASP A 48 7.72 4.19 5.80
C ASP A 48 6.22 4.13 5.55
N LEU A 49 5.82 4.09 4.28
CA LEU A 49 4.40 4.23 3.89
C LEU A 49 4.08 3.32 2.71
N VAL A 50 2.91 2.67 2.77
CA VAL A 50 2.40 1.85 1.66
C VAL A 50 1.04 2.38 1.22
N PHE A 51 0.91 2.71 -0.06
CA PHE A 51 -0.39 2.92 -0.70
C PHE A 51 -0.87 1.56 -1.17
N LEU A 52 -1.94 1.06 -0.58
CA LEU A 52 -2.34 -0.34 -0.72
C LEU A 52 -3.78 -0.46 -1.21
N ASP A 53 -3.99 -1.21 -2.30
CA ASP A 53 -5.32 -1.60 -2.74
C ASP A 53 -5.79 -2.81 -1.94
N ILE A 54 -7.01 -2.74 -1.40
CA ILE A 54 -7.60 -3.84 -0.64
C ILE A 54 -7.95 -5.02 -1.54
N ASN A 55 -8.45 -4.75 -2.73
CA ASN A 55 -8.95 -5.78 -3.64
C ASN A 55 -7.91 -6.20 -4.67
N MET A 56 -7.06 -7.13 -4.31
CA MET A 56 -6.09 -7.72 -5.22
C MET A 56 -6.38 -9.22 -5.39
N PRO A 57 -6.21 -9.78 -6.61
CA PRO A 57 -6.65 -11.15 -6.87
C PRO A 57 -5.87 -12.22 -6.11
N ASN A 58 -4.59 -12.04 -5.86
CA ASN A 58 -3.75 -13.06 -5.25
C ASN A 58 -3.69 -12.96 -3.73
N LEU A 59 -3.89 -11.77 -3.19
CA LEU A 59 -3.80 -11.51 -1.77
C LEU A 59 -4.53 -10.21 -1.49
N SER A 60 -5.55 -10.25 -0.65
CA SER A 60 -6.29 -9.03 -0.31
C SER A 60 -5.40 -8.06 0.45
N GLY A 61 -5.75 -6.76 0.41
CA GLY A 61 -5.01 -5.74 1.15
C GLY A 61 -4.96 -6.03 2.64
N ILE A 62 -6.06 -6.57 3.19
CA ILE A 62 -6.13 -6.93 4.61
C ILE A 62 -5.15 -8.06 4.93
N GLN A 63 -5.10 -9.09 4.10
CA GLN A 63 -4.16 -10.19 4.27
C GLN A 63 -2.72 -9.73 4.12
N PHE A 64 -2.46 -8.80 3.20
CA PHE A 64 -1.15 -8.18 3.02
C PHE A 64 -0.66 -7.56 4.33
N ILE A 65 -1.50 -6.75 4.97
CA ILE A 65 -1.16 -6.08 6.23
C ILE A 65 -0.83 -7.12 7.31
N LYS A 66 -1.65 -8.17 7.42
CA LYS A 66 -1.46 -9.21 8.45
C LYS A 66 -0.16 -10.00 8.25
N THR A 67 0.34 -10.09 7.02
CA THR A 67 1.55 -10.84 6.70
C THR A 67 2.82 -10.09 7.12
N LEU A 68 2.77 -8.77 7.21
CA LEU A 68 3.94 -7.96 7.48
C LEU A 68 4.38 -8.08 8.95
N GLU A 69 5.66 -8.36 9.18
CA GLU A 69 6.25 -8.36 10.52
C GLU A 69 6.47 -6.94 11.01
N LYS A 70 7.11 -6.12 10.16
CA LYS A 70 7.27 -4.69 10.41
C LYS A 70 6.17 -3.97 9.64
N LYS A 71 5.35 -3.21 10.35
CA LYS A 71 4.17 -2.60 9.74
C LYS A 71 4.43 -1.12 9.46
N PRO A 72 4.64 -0.76 8.19
CA PRO A 72 4.71 0.65 7.80
C PRO A 72 3.33 1.30 7.96
N LEU A 73 3.28 2.61 7.83
CA LEU A 73 2.01 3.32 7.73
C LEU A 73 1.30 2.88 6.45
N ILE A 74 -0.02 2.66 6.54
CA ILE A 74 -0.80 2.17 5.41
C ILE A 74 -1.87 3.17 5.05
N ILE A 75 -1.96 3.51 3.77
CA ILE A 75 -3.09 4.25 3.20
C ILE A 75 -3.80 3.31 2.23
N LEU A 76 -5.06 3.02 2.51
CA LEU A 76 -5.86 2.14 1.66
C LEU A 76 -6.47 2.92 0.50
N THR A 77 -6.37 2.35 -0.69
CA THR A 77 -6.90 2.95 -1.91
C THR A 77 -8.01 2.08 -2.48
N THR A 78 -9.24 2.28 -1.98
CA THR A 78 -10.39 1.49 -2.40
C THR A 78 -11.64 2.35 -2.44
N ALA A 79 -12.60 1.94 -3.28
CA ALA A 79 -13.93 2.53 -3.33
C ALA A 79 -14.91 1.89 -2.34
N TYR A 80 -14.53 0.84 -1.64
CA TYR A 80 -15.43 0.07 -0.77
C TYR A 80 -15.31 0.50 0.67
N SER A 81 -16.29 1.28 1.14
CA SER A 81 -16.28 1.86 2.49
C SER A 81 -16.40 0.81 3.61
N GLU A 82 -16.97 -0.36 3.32
CA GLU A 82 -17.09 -1.42 4.32
C GLU A 82 -15.74 -1.93 4.83
N TYR A 83 -14.67 -1.69 4.11
CA TYR A 83 -13.33 -2.09 4.56
C TYR A 83 -12.70 -1.09 5.53
N ALA A 84 -13.26 0.10 5.67
CA ALA A 84 -12.67 1.14 6.52
C ALA A 84 -12.60 0.71 7.99
N VAL A 85 -13.68 0.12 8.52
CA VAL A 85 -13.74 -0.31 9.93
C VAL A 85 -12.70 -1.41 10.21
N GLU A 86 -12.62 -2.39 9.35
CA GLU A 86 -11.64 -3.47 9.49
C GLU A 86 -10.20 -2.94 9.39
N SER A 87 -9.98 -1.94 8.55
CA SER A 87 -8.68 -1.31 8.38
C SER A 87 -8.17 -0.67 9.67
N TYR A 88 -9.03 -0.01 10.43
CA TYR A 88 -8.65 0.57 11.71
C TYR A 88 -8.13 -0.48 12.69
N GLU A 89 -8.74 -1.65 12.71
CA GLU A 89 -8.33 -2.75 13.58
C GLU A 89 -6.94 -3.28 13.21
N LEU A 90 -6.50 -3.06 11.97
CA LEU A 90 -5.21 -3.50 11.46
C LEU A 90 -4.16 -2.39 11.48
N ASN A 91 -4.38 -1.34 12.26
CA ASN A 91 -3.43 -0.24 12.42
C ASN A 91 -3.18 0.53 11.11
N VAL A 92 -4.24 0.80 10.39
CA VAL A 92 -4.19 1.62 9.17
C VAL A 92 -4.23 3.09 9.55
N THR A 93 -3.36 3.89 8.94
CA THR A 93 -3.23 5.32 9.26
C THR A 93 -4.34 6.15 8.64
N ASP A 94 -4.72 5.84 7.39
CA ASP A 94 -5.70 6.60 6.64
C ASP A 94 -6.40 5.69 5.63
N TYR A 95 -7.57 6.14 5.19
CA TYR A 95 -8.40 5.37 4.28
C TYR A 95 -8.57 6.08 2.96
#